data_3d4127d7e15d982ab1347e8404a31c7f
#
_entry.id   3d4127d7e15d982ab1347e8404a31c7f
#
_cell.length_a   1.000
_cell.length_b   1.000
_cell.length_c   1.000
_cell.angle_alpha   90.00
_cell.angle_beta   90.00
_cell.angle_gamma   90.00
#
_symmetry.space_group_name_H-M   'P 1'
#
loop_
_entity.id
_entity.type
_entity.pdbx_description
1 polymer ?
#
loop_
_entity_poly.entity_id
_entity_poly.type
_entity_poly.pdbx_seq_one_letter_code
_entity_poly.pdbx_strand_id
1 'polypeptide(L)'
;MTLLVRLSVLTVSMGFVACAAEPTQGGDSAQPTPVSLLEPLALVPVEATDDPLAEHRPDDVDCPAAAWGEEGGGFEVQTGVCAYAAFDQPLSVELGAGDLIEISVWHDTLDASEPADGHVAVLLGGLVLWEETVAIPAPSAALDAAVILDATPSPGARLGLHLHNHGYNSWRFVEVQVTPR
;
A
#
# COMPACT_ATOMS: atom_id res chain seq x y z
N MET A 1 63.33 37.91 -48.93
CA MET A 1 64.15 38.09 -47.71
C MET A 1 63.23 38.70 -46.67
N THR A 2 62.55 37.87 -45.88
CA THR A 2 61.49 38.32 -44.96
C THR A 2 61.99 38.14 -43.54
N LEU A 3 62.04 39.20 -42.81
CA LEU A 3 62.56 39.28 -41.43
C LEU A 3 61.45 38.92 -40.45
N LEU A 4 61.62 37.84 -39.69
CA LEU A 4 60.73 37.44 -38.64
C LEU A 4 61.13 38.07 -37.29
N VAL A 5 60.32 38.98 -36.78
CA VAL A 5 60.43 39.55 -35.45
C VAL A 5 59.70 38.63 -34.46
N ARG A 6 60.42 38.07 -33.49
CA ARG A 6 59.83 37.31 -32.35
C ARG A 6 59.48 38.28 -31.22
N LEU A 7 58.18 38.34 -30.88
CA LEU A 7 57.69 39.06 -29.73
C LEU A 7 57.55 38.09 -28.57
N SER A 8 58.35 38.24 -27.51
CA SER A 8 58.19 37.41 -26.29
C SER A 8 57.24 38.14 -25.34
N VAL A 9 56.07 37.44 -25.06
CA VAL A 9 55.15 37.95 -24.08
C VAL A 9 55.42 37.24 -22.73
N LEU A 10 55.73 38.05 -21.74
CA LEU A 10 55.94 37.61 -20.36
C LEU A 10 54.52 37.53 -19.64
N THR A 11 54.06 36.39 -19.36
CA THR A 11 52.77 36.19 -18.57
C THR A 11 53.12 36.11 -17.11
N VAL A 12 52.70 37.12 -16.34
CA VAL A 12 52.69 37.08 -14.87
C VAL A 12 51.42 36.36 -14.39
N SER A 13 51.63 35.20 -13.80
CA SER A 13 50.51 34.44 -13.16
C SER A 13 50.31 34.96 -11.74
N MET A 14 49.25 35.71 -11.50
CA MET A 14 48.73 35.99 -10.15
C MET A 14 47.95 34.78 -9.65
N GLY A 15 48.51 34.06 -8.68
CA GLY A 15 47.81 32.98 -7.99
C GLY A 15 46.74 33.53 -7.05
N PHE A 16 45.47 33.32 -7.38
CA PHE A 16 44.36 33.48 -6.43
C PHE A 16 44.29 32.25 -5.55
N VAL A 17 44.56 32.41 -4.26
CA VAL A 17 44.20 31.40 -3.24
C VAL A 17 42.73 31.55 -3.00
N ALA A 18 41.93 30.68 -3.65
CA ALA A 18 40.52 30.52 -3.31
C ALA A 18 40.44 29.66 -2.05
N CYS A 19 40.05 30.26 -0.93
CA CYS A 19 39.54 29.48 0.20
C CYS A 19 38.25 28.80 -0.27
N ALA A 20 38.34 27.51 -0.59
CA ALA A 20 37.16 26.67 -0.77
C ALA A 20 36.49 26.49 0.60
N ALA A 21 35.35 27.13 0.80
CA ALA A 21 34.44 26.74 1.89
C ALA A 21 34.02 25.30 1.60
N GLU A 22 34.34 24.39 2.51
CA GLU A 22 33.81 23.03 2.46
C GLU A 22 32.27 23.09 2.51
N PRO A 23 31.56 22.41 1.56
CA PRO A 23 30.12 22.29 1.68
C PRO A 23 29.85 21.52 2.98
N THR A 24 29.18 22.15 3.94
CA THR A 24 28.54 21.46 5.05
C THR A 24 27.68 20.38 4.46
N GLN A 25 28.05 19.11 4.66
CA GLN A 25 27.23 17.96 4.33
C GLN A 25 25.91 18.16 5.06
N GLY A 26 24.86 18.45 4.30
CA GLY A 26 23.49 18.48 4.81
C GLY A 26 23.23 17.16 5.51
N GLY A 27 22.76 17.22 6.76
CA GLY A 27 22.45 16.04 7.53
C GLY A 27 21.57 15.11 6.70
N ASP A 28 22.00 13.87 6.60
CA ASP A 28 21.27 12.78 6.00
C ASP A 28 20.00 12.62 6.87
N SER A 29 18.91 13.24 6.44
CA SER A 29 17.60 13.02 7.06
C SER A 29 17.25 11.57 6.74
N ALA A 30 17.48 10.67 7.68
CA ALA A 30 17.08 9.28 7.54
C ALA A 30 15.62 9.26 7.10
N GLN A 31 15.34 8.68 5.94
CA GLN A 31 13.95 8.49 5.51
C GLN A 31 13.24 7.62 6.55
N PRO A 32 12.00 7.97 6.93
CA PRO A 32 11.25 7.15 7.85
C PRO A 32 11.10 5.74 7.25
N THR A 33 11.25 4.73 8.10
CA THR A 33 11.12 3.33 7.71
C THR A 33 9.64 2.95 7.70
N PRO A 34 9.13 2.32 6.63
CA PRO A 34 7.77 1.81 6.61
C PRO A 34 7.53 0.79 7.73
N VAL A 35 6.31 0.79 8.28
CA VAL A 35 5.86 -0.13 9.33
C VAL A 35 4.62 -0.86 8.83
N SER A 36 4.58 -2.19 8.94
CA SER A 36 3.39 -2.96 8.58
C SER A 36 2.24 -2.63 9.51
N LEU A 37 1.08 -2.38 8.92
CA LEU A 37 -0.21 -2.27 9.61
C LEU A 37 -0.96 -3.61 9.58
N LEU A 38 -0.65 -4.48 8.60
CA LEU A 38 -1.29 -5.78 8.45
C LEU A 38 -0.64 -6.80 9.39
N GLU A 39 -1.45 -7.36 10.27
CA GLU A 39 -1.09 -8.46 11.16
C GLU A 39 -2.06 -9.63 10.92
N PRO A 40 -1.77 -10.53 9.96
CA PRO A 40 -2.72 -11.55 9.52
C PRO A 40 -3.33 -12.41 10.63
N LEU A 41 -2.56 -12.68 11.69
CA LEU A 41 -3.02 -13.47 12.85
C LEU A 41 -3.90 -12.68 13.83
N ALA A 42 -3.96 -11.35 13.71
CA ALA A 42 -4.80 -10.48 14.54
C ALA A 42 -6.16 -10.18 13.89
N LEU A 43 -6.33 -10.53 12.62
CA LEU A 43 -7.59 -10.33 11.91
C LEU A 43 -8.69 -11.23 12.45
N VAL A 44 -9.86 -10.64 12.67
CA VAL A 44 -11.06 -11.35 13.10
C VAL A 44 -12.22 -11.01 12.15
N PRO A 45 -13.15 -11.95 11.90
CA PRO A 45 -14.35 -11.67 11.12
C PRO A 45 -15.19 -10.56 11.75
N VAL A 46 -15.73 -9.67 10.91
CA VAL A 46 -16.63 -8.59 11.32
C VAL A 46 -18.08 -9.12 11.31
N GLU A 47 -18.80 -8.88 12.39
CA GLU A 47 -20.21 -9.22 12.48
C GLU A 47 -21.05 -8.37 11.51
N ALA A 48 -22.17 -8.90 11.03
CA ALA A 48 -23.02 -8.24 10.03
C ALA A 48 -23.50 -6.84 10.48
N THR A 49 -23.72 -6.64 11.78
CA THR A 49 -24.17 -5.36 12.35
C THR A 49 -23.08 -4.30 12.40
N ASP A 50 -21.82 -4.70 12.34
CA ASP A 50 -20.65 -3.84 12.48
C ASP A 50 -19.90 -3.68 11.15
N ASP A 51 -20.40 -4.28 10.08
CA ASP A 51 -19.79 -4.27 8.76
C ASP A 51 -19.97 -2.89 8.08
N PRO A 52 -18.90 -2.14 7.85
CA PRO A 52 -19.01 -0.83 7.23
C PRO A 52 -19.49 -0.86 5.77
N LEU A 53 -19.35 -2.01 5.10
CA LEU A 53 -19.77 -2.23 3.71
C LEU A 53 -20.92 -3.26 3.63
N ALA A 54 -21.84 -3.18 4.59
CA ALA A 54 -22.99 -4.10 4.69
C ALA A 54 -23.87 -4.11 3.42
N GLU A 55 -23.85 -3.07 2.60
CA GLU A 55 -24.54 -3.02 1.30
C GLU A 55 -23.99 -4.02 0.28
N HIS A 56 -22.73 -4.44 0.42
CA HIS A 56 -22.11 -5.49 -0.39
C HIS A 56 -22.38 -6.90 0.17
N ARG A 57 -22.92 -6.99 1.40
CA ARG A 57 -23.08 -8.26 2.09
C ARG A 57 -24.29 -9.03 1.56
N PRO A 58 -24.13 -10.27 1.06
CA PRO A 58 -25.24 -11.10 0.67
C PRO A 58 -26.03 -11.57 1.91
N ASP A 59 -27.32 -11.94 1.71
CA ASP A 59 -28.17 -12.45 2.78
C ASP A 59 -27.58 -13.71 3.44
N ASP A 60 -26.98 -14.59 2.62
CA ASP A 60 -26.32 -15.82 3.07
C ASP A 60 -24.80 -15.69 2.82
N VAL A 61 -24.02 -15.56 3.89
CA VAL A 61 -22.58 -15.59 3.85
C VAL A 61 -22.08 -16.96 4.29
N ASP A 62 -21.49 -17.71 3.37
CA ASP A 62 -20.74 -18.92 3.68
C ASP A 62 -19.23 -18.61 3.50
N CYS A 63 -18.54 -18.49 4.61
CA CYS A 63 -17.10 -18.24 4.65
C CYS A 63 -16.47 -19.00 5.82
N PRO A 64 -16.23 -20.30 5.65
CA PRO A 64 -15.69 -21.12 6.71
C PRO A 64 -14.26 -20.71 7.08
N ALA A 65 -13.87 -20.88 8.33
CA ALA A 65 -12.55 -20.50 8.84
C ALA A 65 -11.36 -21.15 8.08
N ALA A 66 -11.61 -22.26 7.38
CA ALA A 66 -10.59 -22.89 6.55
C ALA A 66 -10.39 -22.21 5.19
N ALA A 67 -11.22 -21.24 4.84
CA ALA A 67 -11.15 -20.52 3.56
C ALA A 67 -10.30 -19.24 3.62
N TRP A 68 -9.76 -18.90 4.77
CA TRP A 68 -8.96 -17.69 4.95
C TRP A 68 -7.89 -17.87 6.03
N GLY A 69 -6.87 -17.06 5.97
CA GLY A 69 -5.81 -17.08 6.97
C GLY A 69 -4.50 -16.47 6.49
N GLU A 70 -3.48 -16.55 7.35
CA GLU A 70 -2.13 -16.15 7.01
C GLU A 70 -1.53 -17.10 5.97
N GLU A 71 -1.01 -16.53 4.87
CA GLU A 71 -0.24 -17.25 3.88
C GLU A 71 0.87 -16.37 3.30
N GLY A 72 2.11 -16.85 3.42
CA GLY A 72 3.28 -16.18 2.87
C GLY A 72 3.55 -14.77 3.42
N GLY A 73 3.11 -14.50 4.63
CA GLY A 73 3.25 -13.20 5.30
C GLY A 73 2.08 -12.23 5.02
N GLY A 74 1.15 -12.58 4.13
CA GLY A 74 -0.07 -11.84 3.86
C GLY A 74 -1.31 -12.54 4.41
N PHE A 75 -2.49 -12.02 4.10
CA PHE A 75 -3.77 -12.60 4.46
C PHE A 75 -4.53 -13.03 3.21
N GLU A 76 -4.78 -14.33 3.08
CA GLU A 76 -5.45 -14.92 1.92
C GLU A 76 -6.92 -15.23 2.21
N VAL A 77 -7.77 -15.09 1.17
CA VAL A 77 -9.17 -15.52 1.14
C VAL A 77 -9.40 -16.33 -0.14
N GLN A 78 -9.87 -17.57 0.02
CA GLN A 78 -10.20 -18.50 -1.06
C GLN A 78 -11.65 -18.30 -1.49
N THR A 79 -11.88 -17.58 -2.55
CA THR A 79 -13.22 -17.17 -2.98
C THR A 79 -14.06 -18.28 -3.64
N GLY A 80 -13.46 -19.43 -3.93
CA GLY A 80 -14.21 -20.60 -4.33
C GLY A 80 -15.16 -21.15 -3.25
N VAL A 81 -14.94 -20.77 -1.98
CA VAL A 81 -15.74 -21.20 -0.82
C VAL A 81 -16.09 -20.05 0.14
N CYS A 82 -15.63 -18.83 -0.14
CA CYS A 82 -15.87 -17.63 0.67
C CYS A 82 -16.14 -16.45 -0.26
N ALA A 83 -17.37 -16.31 -0.74
CA ALA A 83 -17.71 -15.24 -1.68
C ALA A 83 -17.73 -13.83 -1.04
N TYR A 84 -17.84 -13.76 0.28
CA TYR A 84 -17.84 -12.51 1.03
C TYR A 84 -17.03 -12.64 2.31
N ALA A 85 -16.12 -11.69 2.52
CA ALA A 85 -15.28 -11.63 3.71
C ALA A 85 -15.12 -10.18 4.17
N ALA A 86 -15.39 -9.93 5.45
CA ALA A 86 -15.07 -8.70 6.14
C ALA A 86 -14.29 -9.03 7.40
N PHE A 87 -13.11 -8.46 7.56
CA PHE A 87 -12.23 -8.66 8.70
C PHE A 87 -11.76 -7.34 9.24
N ASP A 88 -11.43 -7.29 10.51
CA ASP A 88 -10.72 -6.15 11.07
C ASP A 88 -9.72 -6.56 12.16
N GLN A 89 -8.81 -5.65 12.47
CA GLN A 89 -7.81 -5.79 13.52
C GLN A 89 -7.53 -4.45 14.20
N PRO A 90 -7.07 -4.41 15.47
CA PRO A 90 -6.54 -3.20 16.08
C PRO A 90 -5.31 -2.71 15.30
N LEU A 91 -5.08 -1.40 15.32
CA LEU A 91 -3.81 -0.85 14.86
C LEU A 91 -2.73 -1.07 15.91
N SER A 92 -1.54 -1.50 15.47
CA SER A 92 -0.35 -1.67 16.31
C SER A 92 0.47 -0.39 16.47
N VAL A 93 0.18 0.63 15.64
CA VAL A 93 0.87 1.93 15.64
C VAL A 93 -0.14 3.08 15.60
N GLU A 94 0.28 4.24 16.11
CA GLU A 94 -0.50 5.48 15.95
C GLU A 94 -0.30 6.05 14.54
N LEU A 95 -1.39 6.50 13.93
CA LEU A 95 -1.41 7.13 12.62
C LEU A 95 -1.74 8.62 12.76
N GLY A 96 -1.15 9.43 11.89
CA GLY A 96 -1.35 10.87 11.84
C GLY A 96 -1.76 11.39 10.46
N ALA A 97 -2.33 12.59 10.43
CA ALA A 97 -2.55 13.29 9.16
C ALA A 97 -1.22 13.49 8.44
N GLY A 98 -1.19 13.17 7.17
CA GLY A 98 -0.02 13.26 6.31
C GLY A 98 0.78 11.94 6.19
N ASP A 99 0.52 10.94 7.02
CA ASP A 99 1.14 9.62 6.85
C ASP A 99 0.78 9.01 5.50
N LEU A 100 1.75 8.33 4.89
CA LEU A 100 1.55 7.61 3.64
C LEU A 100 1.21 6.16 3.95
N ILE A 101 0.04 5.70 3.51
CA ILE A 101 -0.37 4.29 3.54
C ILE A 101 -0.15 3.70 2.15
N GLU A 102 0.61 2.62 2.09
CA GLU A 102 0.82 1.83 0.88
C GLU A 102 0.09 0.49 1.03
N ILE A 103 -0.65 0.11 0.00
CA ILE A 103 -1.51 -1.07 -0.02
C ILE A 103 -1.11 -1.92 -1.22
N SER A 104 -0.94 -3.22 -1.02
CA SER A 104 -0.73 -4.19 -2.08
C SER A 104 -1.66 -5.39 -1.88
N VAL A 105 -2.48 -5.65 -2.89
CA VAL A 105 -3.38 -6.80 -2.95
C VAL A 105 -3.05 -7.59 -4.21
N TRP A 106 -3.00 -8.90 -4.08
CA TRP A 106 -2.83 -9.82 -5.20
C TRP A 106 -4.09 -10.65 -5.38
N HIS A 107 -4.46 -10.93 -6.62
CA HIS A 107 -5.41 -11.99 -6.93
C HIS A 107 -4.86 -12.95 -7.98
N ASP A 108 -5.20 -14.22 -7.85
CA ASP A 108 -4.94 -15.21 -8.88
C ASP A 108 -5.81 -14.96 -10.12
N THR A 109 -5.61 -15.76 -11.17
CA THR A 109 -6.53 -15.72 -12.32
C THR A 109 -7.96 -15.94 -11.81
N LEU A 110 -8.80 -14.93 -11.94
CA LEU A 110 -10.19 -14.99 -11.54
C LEU A 110 -11.03 -15.57 -12.67
N ASP A 111 -11.89 -16.52 -12.32
CA ASP A 111 -12.79 -17.19 -13.27
C ASP A 111 -14.21 -17.26 -12.69
N ALA A 112 -15.20 -17.23 -13.57
CA ALA A 112 -16.60 -17.35 -13.21
C ALA A 112 -17.37 -18.01 -14.37
N SER A 113 -18.47 -18.70 -14.07
CA SER A 113 -19.33 -19.35 -15.11
C SER A 113 -20.05 -18.33 -15.99
N GLU A 114 -20.25 -17.11 -15.51
CA GLU A 114 -20.85 -15.98 -16.20
C GLU A 114 -20.05 -14.71 -15.83
N PRO A 115 -20.11 -13.62 -16.64
CA PRO A 115 -19.45 -12.36 -16.27
C PRO A 115 -19.88 -11.91 -14.87
N ALA A 116 -18.89 -11.57 -14.05
CA ALA A 116 -19.06 -11.21 -12.66
C ALA A 116 -18.06 -10.13 -12.26
N ASP A 117 -18.13 -9.67 -11.02
CA ASP A 117 -17.19 -8.71 -10.46
C ASP A 117 -16.64 -9.22 -9.12
N GLY A 118 -15.40 -8.81 -8.81
CA GLY A 118 -14.80 -8.90 -7.49
C GLY A 118 -14.57 -7.48 -6.96
N HIS A 119 -15.06 -7.17 -5.77
CA HIS A 119 -14.84 -5.91 -5.07
C HIS A 119 -13.94 -6.14 -3.86
N VAL A 120 -12.87 -5.38 -3.76
CA VAL A 120 -11.91 -5.42 -2.66
C VAL A 120 -11.73 -4.04 -2.07
N ALA A 121 -11.63 -3.93 -0.73
CA ALA A 121 -11.37 -2.66 -0.08
C ALA A 121 -10.49 -2.81 1.16
N VAL A 122 -9.74 -1.74 1.46
CA VAL A 122 -9.04 -1.54 2.73
C VAL A 122 -9.66 -0.34 3.43
N LEU A 123 -10.01 -0.52 4.71
CA LEU A 123 -10.70 0.47 5.52
C LEU A 123 -9.86 0.89 6.73
N LEU A 124 -10.09 2.10 7.22
CA LEU A 124 -9.49 2.60 8.44
C LEU A 124 -10.58 3.27 9.29
N GLY A 125 -10.83 2.71 10.49
CA GLY A 125 -11.90 3.21 11.37
C GLY A 125 -13.28 3.17 10.73
N GLY A 126 -13.55 2.20 9.86
CA GLY A 126 -14.81 2.03 9.13
C GLY A 126 -14.95 2.92 7.89
N LEU A 127 -13.94 3.74 7.55
CA LEU A 127 -13.93 4.55 6.33
C LEU A 127 -13.06 3.85 5.27
N VAL A 128 -13.54 3.82 4.02
CA VAL A 128 -12.77 3.27 2.90
C VAL A 128 -11.55 4.14 2.64
N LEU A 129 -10.36 3.56 2.73
CA LEU A 129 -9.10 4.18 2.31
C LEU A 129 -8.85 3.98 0.83
N TRP A 130 -9.13 2.78 0.36
CA TRP A 130 -8.96 2.36 -1.01
C TRP A 130 -9.91 1.21 -1.32
N GLU A 131 -10.42 1.19 -2.53
CA GLU A 131 -11.24 0.12 -3.07
C GLU A 131 -11.00 -0.05 -4.56
N GLU A 132 -11.22 -1.26 -5.07
CA GLU A 132 -11.12 -1.62 -6.49
C GLU A 132 -12.18 -2.64 -6.85
N THR A 133 -12.68 -2.54 -8.08
CA THR A 133 -13.59 -3.53 -8.67
C THR A 133 -12.95 -4.17 -9.88
N VAL A 134 -12.80 -5.47 -9.86
CA VAL A 134 -12.18 -6.27 -10.93
C VAL A 134 -13.25 -7.06 -11.66
N ALA A 135 -13.41 -6.80 -12.97
CA ALA A 135 -14.31 -7.59 -13.79
C ALA A 135 -13.77 -9.02 -13.99
N ILE A 136 -14.63 -10.02 -13.81
CA ILE A 136 -14.30 -11.44 -13.94
C ILE A 136 -14.92 -12.01 -15.23
N PRO A 137 -14.17 -12.77 -16.06
CA PRO A 137 -12.83 -13.31 -15.80
C PRO A 137 -11.70 -12.29 -15.94
N ALA A 138 -10.63 -12.45 -15.12
CA ALA A 138 -9.45 -11.63 -15.15
C ALA A 138 -8.16 -12.46 -15.00
N PRO A 139 -7.05 -12.10 -15.67
CA PRO A 139 -5.75 -12.70 -15.38
C PRO A 139 -5.29 -12.31 -13.97
N SER A 140 -4.37 -13.08 -13.39
CA SER A 140 -3.75 -12.73 -12.10
C SER A 140 -3.09 -11.35 -12.16
N ALA A 141 -3.25 -10.56 -11.12
CA ALA A 141 -2.70 -9.22 -11.04
C ALA A 141 -2.36 -8.79 -9.60
N ALA A 142 -1.45 -7.82 -9.49
CA ALA A 142 -1.27 -7.01 -8.30
C ALA A 142 -2.09 -5.72 -8.44
N LEU A 143 -2.71 -5.30 -7.35
CA LEU A 143 -3.42 -4.04 -7.20
C LEU A 143 -2.69 -3.24 -6.13
N ASP A 144 -2.00 -2.19 -6.54
CA ASP A 144 -1.18 -1.37 -5.66
C ASP A 144 -1.77 0.03 -5.54
N ALA A 145 -1.79 0.56 -4.32
CA ALA A 145 -2.25 1.91 -4.05
C ALA A 145 -1.38 2.62 -3.02
N ALA A 146 -1.39 3.95 -3.08
CA ALA A 146 -0.73 4.81 -2.12
C ALA A 146 -1.69 5.94 -1.72
N VAL A 147 -1.99 6.04 -0.44
CA VAL A 147 -2.97 6.98 0.13
C VAL A 147 -2.31 7.83 1.20
N ILE A 148 -2.42 9.14 1.08
CA ILE A 148 -2.00 10.06 2.16
C ILE A 148 -3.21 10.31 3.06
N LEU A 149 -3.03 10.12 4.36
CA LEU A 149 -4.11 10.38 5.33
C LEU A 149 -4.39 11.88 5.43
N ASP A 150 -5.61 12.29 5.12
CA ASP A 150 -6.06 13.68 5.24
C ASP A 150 -6.24 14.11 6.70
N ALA A 151 -6.52 13.16 7.59
CA ALA A 151 -6.78 13.41 9.00
C ALA A 151 -6.24 12.28 9.88
N THR A 152 -5.95 12.61 11.13
CA THR A 152 -5.62 11.60 12.16
C THR A 152 -6.86 10.73 12.43
N PRO A 153 -6.74 9.40 12.37
CA PRO A 153 -7.85 8.52 12.70
C PRO A 153 -8.31 8.68 14.16
N SER A 154 -9.56 8.38 14.43
CA SER A 154 -10.10 8.41 15.79
C SER A 154 -9.36 7.40 16.69
N PRO A 155 -9.20 7.68 18.00
CA PRO A 155 -8.65 6.71 18.94
C PRO A 155 -9.42 5.38 18.88
N GLY A 156 -8.69 4.28 18.79
CA GLY A 156 -9.28 2.94 18.66
C GLY A 156 -9.73 2.57 17.24
N ALA A 157 -9.39 3.37 16.24
CA ALA A 157 -9.60 2.99 14.83
C ALA A 157 -8.96 1.62 14.54
N ARG A 158 -9.63 0.85 13.68
CA ARG A 158 -9.20 -0.49 13.28
C ARG A 158 -8.88 -0.50 11.80
N LEU A 159 -7.91 -1.32 11.41
CA LEU A 159 -7.69 -1.66 10.01
C LEU A 159 -8.74 -2.68 9.60
N GLY A 160 -9.49 -2.40 8.55
CA GLY A 160 -10.49 -3.29 7.98
C GLY A 160 -10.06 -3.79 6.60
N LEU A 161 -10.40 -5.04 6.30
CA LEU A 161 -10.26 -5.68 4.99
C LEU A 161 -11.62 -6.15 4.55
N HIS A 162 -11.98 -5.89 3.29
CA HIS A 162 -13.23 -6.31 2.69
C HIS A 162 -12.98 -6.98 1.35
N LEU A 163 -13.70 -8.05 1.10
CA LEU A 163 -13.72 -8.75 -0.18
C LEU A 163 -15.14 -9.28 -0.45
N HIS A 164 -15.71 -8.91 -1.59
CA HIS A 164 -16.93 -9.50 -2.13
C HIS A 164 -16.64 -9.94 -3.56
N ASN A 165 -16.60 -11.24 -3.79
CA ASN A 165 -16.17 -11.81 -5.07
C ASN A 165 -17.13 -12.90 -5.54
N HIS A 166 -17.65 -12.75 -6.77
CA HIS A 166 -18.54 -13.69 -7.41
C HIS A 166 -17.81 -14.71 -8.31
N GLY A 167 -16.48 -14.77 -8.23
CA GLY A 167 -15.65 -15.70 -9.00
C GLY A 167 -14.98 -16.74 -8.12
N TYR A 168 -14.12 -17.52 -8.75
CA TYR A 168 -13.29 -18.53 -8.11
C TYR A 168 -11.85 -18.03 -8.07
N ASN A 169 -11.05 -18.59 -7.17
CA ASN A 169 -9.64 -18.39 -6.86
C ASN A 169 -9.38 -17.53 -5.63
N SER A 170 -8.09 -17.26 -5.39
CA SER A 170 -7.65 -16.61 -4.16
C SER A 170 -7.39 -15.14 -4.35
N TRP A 171 -7.68 -14.39 -3.32
CA TRP A 171 -7.23 -13.03 -3.12
C TRP A 171 -6.33 -12.97 -1.90
N ARG A 172 -5.26 -12.18 -1.98
CA ARG A 172 -4.31 -12.00 -0.89
C ARG A 172 -4.06 -10.51 -0.64
N PHE A 173 -4.32 -10.06 0.57
CA PHE A 173 -3.81 -8.80 1.07
C PHE A 173 -2.35 -9.04 1.43
N VAL A 174 -1.46 -8.57 0.55
CA VAL A 174 -0.01 -8.84 0.65
C VAL A 174 0.60 -7.92 1.68
N GLU A 175 0.24 -6.63 1.62
CA GLU A 175 0.81 -5.61 2.48
C GLU A 175 -0.17 -4.44 2.67
N VAL A 176 -0.22 -3.93 3.88
CA VAL A 176 -0.72 -2.60 4.22
C VAL A 176 0.30 -2.02 5.18
N GLN A 177 1.02 -0.98 4.76
CA GLN A 177 2.09 -0.37 5.55
C GLN A 177 1.93 1.13 5.64
N VAL A 178 2.53 1.72 6.69
CA VAL A 178 2.59 3.17 6.87
C VAL A 178 4.02 3.66 6.82
N THR A 179 4.25 4.73 6.08
CA THR A 179 5.45 5.55 6.18
C THR A 179 5.08 6.84 6.91
N PRO A 180 5.48 7.03 8.21
CA PRO A 180 5.20 8.24 8.97
C PRO A 180 5.83 9.47 8.32
N ARG A 181 5.19 10.61 8.46
CA ARG A 181 5.76 11.91 8.05
C ARG A 181 6.45 12.64 9.17
#